data_feaa731adc871df8014abf4ca23ed7f2
#
_entry.id   feaa731adc871df8014abf4ca23ed7f2
#
_cell.length_a   1.000
_cell.length_b   1.000
_cell.length_c   1.000
_cell.angle_alpha   90.00
_cell.angle_beta   90.00
_cell.angle_gamma   90.00
#
_symmetry.space_group_name_H-M   'P 1'
#
loop_
_entity.id
_entity.type
_entity.pdbx_description
1 polymer ?
#
loop_
_entity_poly.entity_id
_entity_poly.type
_entity_poly.pdbx_seq_one_letter_code
_entity_poly.pdbx_strand_id
1 'polypeptide(L)'
;MAEGRPSVRLNMISSVDGATSVAGLSGGLGGGADRRLFSVLRSAADAVLVAAGTVRAENYGPGALPIAVVSRSCSLDWRSSFFTAATFRPVVLTVSDAPATNRAQAEEVADVVLAGATDVDLRMALGALAERGARSVLAEGGPSLNSQLAATGLLDELCLTVSPVLVGGDAKRILSGAGPAYPAALRLCSVCEDEGFVFLRLRPTAATRP
;
A
#
# COMPACT_ATOMS: atom_id res chain seq x y z
N MET A 1 -20.24 4.06 0.46
CA MET A 1 -19.17 3.62 1.38
C MET A 1 -19.45 2.18 1.73
N ALA A 2 -18.47 1.27 1.62
CA ALA A 2 -18.63 -0.08 2.15
C ALA A 2 -18.80 0.05 3.67
N GLU A 3 -19.81 -0.63 4.24
CA GLU A 3 -20.17 -0.50 5.65
C GLU A 3 -18.95 -0.77 6.55
N GLY A 4 -18.58 0.21 7.36
CA GLY A 4 -17.63 0.08 8.48
C GLY A 4 -16.13 0.14 8.15
N ARG A 5 -15.72 0.43 6.90
CA ARG A 5 -14.30 0.59 6.55
C ARG A 5 -14.03 1.80 5.64
N PRO A 6 -12.81 2.34 5.62
CA PRO A 6 -12.44 3.38 4.66
C PRO A 6 -12.43 2.82 3.22
N SER A 7 -12.60 3.69 2.24
CA SER A 7 -12.30 3.33 0.84
C SER A 7 -10.80 3.16 0.65
N VAL A 8 -10.40 2.11 -0.08
CA VAL A 8 -8.99 1.80 -0.34
C VAL A 8 -8.65 2.07 -1.79
N ARG A 9 -7.75 3.00 -2.02
CA ARG A 9 -7.12 3.29 -3.30
C ARG A 9 -5.70 2.74 -3.29
N LEU A 10 -5.39 1.85 -4.22
CA LEU A 10 -4.03 1.36 -4.44
C LEU A 10 -3.34 2.25 -5.47
N ASN A 11 -2.18 2.81 -5.14
CA ASN A 11 -1.32 3.52 -6.07
C ASN A 11 -0.05 2.71 -6.34
N MET A 12 0.21 2.43 -7.60
CA MET A 12 1.39 1.67 -8.04
C MET A 12 1.96 2.23 -9.34
N ILE A 13 3.25 1.99 -9.52
CA ILE A 13 3.94 2.21 -10.80
C ILE A 13 4.49 0.88 -11.32
N SER A 14 4.47 0.70 -12.63
CA SER A 14 5.15 -0.39 -13.31
C SER A 14 5.80 0.07 -14.61
N SER A 15 6.81 -0.66 -15.06
CA SER A 15 7.30 -0.56 -16.44
C SER A 15 6.23 -1.06 -17.44
N VAL A 16 6.45 -0.84 -18.72
CA VAL A 16 5.56 -1.36 -19.81
C VAL A 16 5.47 -2.88 -19.76
N ASP A 17 6.54 -3.57 -19.41
CA ASP A 17 6.59 -5.03 -19.26
C ASP A 17 6.21 -5.54 -17.85
N GLY A 18 5.72 -4.65 -16.97
CA GLY A 18 5.07 -5.02 -15.71
C GLY A 18 5.98 -5.10 -14.49
N ALA A 19 7.26 -4.74 -14.59
CA ALA A 19 8.17 -4.68 -13.45
C ALA A 19 7.81 -3.52 -12.52
N THR A 20 7.86 -3.73 -11.20
CA THR A 20 7.55 -2.70 -10.18
C THR A 20 8.79 -2.10 -9.52
N SER A 21 9.95 -2.53 -9.95
CA SER A 21 11.23 -2.01 -9.43
C SER A 21 12.35 -2.18 -10.42
N VAL A 22 13.34 -1.29 -10.33
CA VAL A 22 14.65 -1.38 -10.98
C VAL A 22 15.69 -1.50 -9.88
N ALA A 23 16.53 -2.50 -9.93
CA ALA A 23 17.52 -2.80 -8.88
C ALA A 23 16.89 -2.85 -7.46
N GLY A 24 15.66 -3.33 -7.34
CA GLY A 24 14.94 -3.49 -6.07
C GLY A 24 14.20 -2.23 -5.57
N LEU A 25 14.29 -1.09 -6.25
CA LEU A 25 13.66 0.18 -5.86
C LEU A 25 12.65 0.63 -6.93
N SER A 26 11.54 1.21 -6.48
CA SER A 26 10.51 1.77 -7.37
C SER A 26 10.93 3.11 -8.00
N GLY A 27 11.82 3.84 -7.33
CA GLY A 27 12.27 5.16 -7.75
C GLY A 27 12.89 5.22 -9.15
N GLY A 28 13.45 4.11 -9.64
CA GLY A 28 13.98 3.99 -11.00
C GLY A 28 12.92 3.98 -12.10
N LEU A 29 11.64 3.81 -11.76
CA LEU A 29 10.50 3.85 -12.69
C LEU A 29 9.84 5.23 -12.72
N GLY A 30 9.92 6.01 -11.65
CA GLY A 30 9.20 7.28 -11.50
C GLY A 30 9.83 8.45 -12.26
N GLY A 31 9.04 9.48 -12.47
CA GLY A 31 9.43 10.74 -13.11
C GLY A 31 8.77 11.96 -12.46
N GLY A 32 8.87 13.13 -13.11
CA GLY A 32 8.24 14.37 -12.66
C GLY A 32 6.72 14.24 -12.56
N ALA A 33 6.11 13.76 -13.63
CA ALA A 33 4.65 13.56 -13.72
C ALA A 33 4.13 12.58 -12.67
N ASP A 34 4.83 11.44 -12.47
CA ASP A 34 4.45 10.46 -11.45
C ASP A 34 4.52 11.02 -10.03
N ARG A 35 5.57 11.77 -9.70
CA ARG A 35 5.69 12.43 -8.37
C ARG A 35 4.58 13.45 -8.13
N ARG A 36 4.16 14.21 -9.17
CA ARG A 36 3.02 15.13 -9.07
C ARG A 36 1.72 14.38 -8.75
N LEU A 37 1.43 13.31 -9.51
CA LEU A 37 0.25 12.47 -9.25
C LEU A 37 0.28 11.86 -7.85
N PHE A 38 1.41 11.32 -7.44
CA PHE A 38 1.60 10.73 -6.11
C PHE A 38 1.29 11.74 -5.00
N SER A 39 1.77 12.98 -5.13
CA SER A 39 1.47 14.06 -4.18
C SER A 39 -0.03 14.38 -4.12
N VAL A 40 -0.70 14.45 -5.27
CA VAL A 40 -2.15 14.68 -5.35
C VAL A 40 -2.93 13.54 -4.71
N LEU A 41 -2.55 12.27 -4.97
CA LEU A 41 -3.21 11.12 -4.37
C LEU A 41 -3.06 11.09 -2.85
N ARG A 42 -1.87 11.43 -2.33
CA ARG A 42 -1.65 11.58 -0.90
C ARG A 42 -2.51 12.68 -0.29
N SER A 43 -2.58 13.86 -0.92
CA SER A 43 -3.40 14.97 -0.41
C SER A 43 -4.90 14.68 -0.36
N ALA A 44 -5.36 13.69 -1.12
CA ALA A 44 -6.75 13.24 -1.18
C ALA A 44 -7.04 12.03 -0.27
N ALA A 45 -6.09 11.62 0.56
CA ALA A 45 -6.24 10.50 1.49
C ALA A 45 -6.18 10.97 2.95
N ASP A 46 -6.87 10.26 3.84
CA ASP A 46 -6.80 10.49 5.28
C ASP A 46 -5.64 9.73 5.93
N ALA A 47 -5.21 8.61 5.34
CA ALA A 47 -4.08 7.82 5.80
C ALA A 47 -3.42 7.05 4.65
N VAL A 48 -2.14 6.72 4.84
CA VAL A 48 -1.37 5.81 3.97
C VAL A 48 -1.33 4.42 4.60
N LEU A 49 -1.48 3.38 3.79
CA LEU A 49 -1.28 1.98 4.18
C LEU A 49 -0.11 1.41 3.39
N VAL A 50 0.91 0.90 4.08
CA VAL A 50 2.11 0.39 3.44
C VAL A 50 2.61 -0.89 4.12
N ALA A 51 3.22 -1.80 3.36
CA ALA A 51 3.84 -2.99 3.93
C ALA A 51 5.21 -2.68 4.55
N ALA A 52 5.55 -3.34 5.65
CA ALA A 52 6.85 -3.22 6.31
C ALA A 52 8.04 -3.50 5.36
N GLY A 53 7.86 -4.41 4.39
CA GLY A 53 8.87 -4.67 3.36
C GLY A 53 9.18 -3.45 2.50
N THR A 54 8.17 -2.68 2.13
CA THR A 54 8.30 -1.43 1.37
C THR A 54 8.96 -0.34 2.21
N VAL A 55 8.55 -0.19 3.49
CA VAL A 55 9.17 0.77 4.41
C VAL A 55 10.69 0.54 4.52
N ARG A 56 11.11 -0.73 4.60
CA ARG A 56 12.54 -1.08 4.66
C ARG A 56 13.28 -0.86 3.33
N ALA A 57 12.66 -1.24 2.20
CA ALA A 57 13.31 -1.19 0.89
C ALA A 57 13.45 0.23 0.36
N GLU A 58 12.42 1.05 0.51
CA GLU A 58 12.33 2.38 -0.08
C GLU A 58 12.85 3.50 0.85
N ASN A 59 13.44 3.13 2.01
CA ASN A 59 13.88 4.08 3.02
C ASN A 59 12.80 5.15 3.32
N TYR A 60 11.62 4.66 3.66
CA TYR A 60 10.44 5.51 3.88
C TYR A 60 10.71 6.56 4.95
N GLY A 61 10.49 7.82 4.61
CA GLY A 61 10.65 8.94 5.53
C GLY A 61 9.35 9.28 6.28
N PRO A 62 9.41 10.25 7.19
CA PRO A 62 8.22 10.75 7.88
C PRO A 62 7.24 11.33 6.87
N GLY A 63 5.96 11.02 7.02
CA GLY A 63 4.88 11.50 6.13
C GLY A 63 4.21 12.76 6.65
N ALA A 64 3.62 13.52 5.72
CA ALA A 64 2.69 14.62 6.04
C ALA A 64 1.26 14.13 6.35
N LEU A 65 1.04 12.80 6.36
CA LEU A 65 -0.20 12.11 6.66
C LEU A 65 0.05 10.99 7.67
N PRO A 66 -0.97 10.55 8.41
CA PRO A 66 -0.91 9.32 9.20
C PRO A 66 -0.51 8.13 8.31
N ILE A 67 0.50 7.37 8.73
CA ILE A 67 0.97 6.19 8.00
C ILE A 67 0.74 4.95 8.85
N ALA A 68 0.05 3.96 8.27
CA ALA A 68 -0.17 2.65 8.85
C ALA A 68 0.71 1.61 8.16
N VAL A 69 1.53 0.89 8.93
CA VAL A 69 2.45 -0.13 8.43
C VAL A 69 1.93 -1.52 8.77
N VAL A 70 1.73 -2.34 7.74
CA VAL A 70 1.35 -3.75 7.91
C VAL A 70 2.62 -4.58 8.14
N SER A 71 2.74 -5.20 9.31
CA SER A 71 3.91 -5.98 9.70
C SER A 71 3.55 -7.18 10.57
N ARG A 72 3.52 -8.39 10.00
CA ARG A 72 3.25 -9.61 10.75
C ARG A 72 4.29 -9.86 11.87
N SER A 73 5.55 -9.64 11.61
CA SER A 73 6.63 -9.88 12.58
C SER A 73 6.87 -8.71 13.53
N CYS A 74 6.22 -7.58 13.31
CA CYS A 74 6.48 -6.33 14.06
C CYS A 74 7.99 -6.01 14.13
N SER A 75 8.71 -6.23 13.01
CA SER A 75 10.17 -6.04 12.94
C SER A 75 10.50 -4.93 11.94
N LEU A 76 10.82 -3.76 12.47
CA LEU A 76 11.17 -2.54 11.74
C LEU A 76 12.36 -1.86 12.42
N ASP A 77 13.01 -0.93 11.75
CA ASP A 77 14.01 -0.07 12.39
C ASP A 77 13.30 1.07 13.13
N TRP A 78 13.04 0.85 14.42
CA TRP A 78 12.36 1.79 15.30
C TRP A 78 13.13 3.10 15.52
N ARG A 79 14.44 3.14 15.17
CA ARG A 79 15.29 4.33 15.26
C ARG A 79 15.32 5.15 13.99
N SER A 80 14.72 4.65 12.90
CA SER A 80 14.66 5.38 11.64
C SER A 80 13.87 6.68 11.78
N SER A 81 14.16 7.64 10.91
CA SER A 81 13.44 8.92 10.86
C SER A 81 11.95 8.75 10.60
N PHE A 82 11.54 7.64 9.98
CA PHE A 82 10.14 7.28 9.79
C PHE A 82 9.35 7.28 11.11
N PHE A 83 9.95 6.80 12.21
CA PHE A 83 9.32 6.77 13.53
C PHE A 83 9.69 7.98 14.37
N THR A 84 10.98 8.36 14.40
CA THR A 84 11.50 9.36 15.34
C THR A 84 11.22 10.79 14.93
N ALA A 85 10.99 11.06 13.64
CA ALA A 85 10.69 12.39 13.10
C ALA A 85 9.26 12.52 12.53
N ALA A 86 8.38 11.56 12.82
CA ALA A 86 7.01 11.54 12.31
C ALA A 86 6.18 12.69 12.89
N THR A 87 5.49 13.44 12.02
CA THR A 87 4.50 14.47 12.43
C THR A 87 3.27 13.83 13.06
N PHE A 88 2.83 12.70 12.52
CA PHE A 88 1.75 11.87 13.05
C PHE A 88 2.36 10.56 13.57
N ARG A 89 2.01 10.18 14.79
CA ARG A 89 2.47 8.91 15.35
C ARG A 89 2.07 7.76 14.42
N PRO A 90 3.02 6.97 13.87
CA PRO A 90 2.69 5.89 12.95
C PRO A 90 1.83 4.81 13.62
N VAL A 91 1.02 4.12 12.82
CA VAL A 91 0.25 2.96 13.28
C VAL A 91 0.94 1.69 12.77
N VAL A 92 1.17 0.71 13.65
CA VAL A 92 1.69 -0.60 13.27
C VAL A 92 0.58 -1.63 13.41
N LEU A 93 0.12 -2.13 12.26
CA LEU A 93 -0.91 -3.16 12.16
C LEU A 93 -0.20 -4.53 12.18
N THR A 94 -0.35 -5.26 13.26
CA THR A 94 0.37 -6.52 13.51
C THR A 94 -0.56 -7.61 14.05
N VAL A 95 0.00 -8.72 14.47
CA VAL A 95 -0.71 -9.90 14.98
C VAL A 95 -0.37 -10.20 16.44
N SER A 96 -1.23 -10.95 17.13
CA SER A 96 -0.96 -11.35 18.51
C SER A 96 0.27 -12.24 18.65
N ASP A 97 0.57 -13.06 17.64
CA ASP A 97 1.72 -13.96 17.61
C ASP A 97 3.04 -13.27 17.24
N ALA A 98 3.02 -11.97 16.94
CA ALA A 98 4.27 -11.22 16.77
C ALA A 98 5.09 -11.25 18.08
N PRO A 99 6.44 -11.34 17.98
CA PRO A 99 7.28 -11.39 19.18
C PRO A 99 6.96 -10.24 20.13
N ALA A 100 6.74 -10.56 21.42
CA ALA A 100 6.37 -9.58 22.45
C ALA A 100 7.41 -8.46 22.58
N THR A 101 8.70 -8.81 22.43
CA THR A 101 9.81 -7.85 22.44
C THR A 101 9.71 -6.85 21.30
N ASN A 102 9.34 -7.29 20.09
CA ASN A 102 9.17 -6.40 18.93
C ASN A 102 7.97 -5.48 19.12
N ARG A 103 6.87 -6.01 19.69
CA ARG A 103 5.69 -5.20 19.96
C ARG A 103 5.97 -4.14 21.00
N ALA A 104 6.65 -4.49 22.10
CA ALA A 104 7.03 -3.53 23.13
C ALA A 104 7.90 -2.40 22.58
N GLN A 105 8.88 -2.73 21.71
CA GLN A 105 9.68 -1.70 21.03
C GLN A 105 8.85 -0.82 20.09
N ALA A 106 7.88 -1.40 19.39
CA ALA A 106 6.99 -0.63 18.52
C ALA A 106 6.13 0.35 19.33
N GLU A 107 5.62 -0.07 20.50
CA GLU A 107 4.76 0.74 21.38
C GLU A 107 5.45 2.00 21.91
N GLU A 108 6.78 2.04 21.95
CA GLU A 108 7.54 3.24 22.35
C GLU A 108 7.38 4.37 21.32
N VAL A 109 7.28 4.06 20.02
CA VAL A 109 7.34 5.04 18.92
C VAL A 109 6.13 5.01 17.98
N ALA A 110 5.22 4.07 18.13
CA ALA A 110 4.05 3.86 17.26
C ALA A 110 2.82 3.41 18.05
N ASP A 111 1.64 3.57 17.46
CA ASP A 111 0.41 2.94 17.95
C ASP A 111 0.34 1.52 17.40
N VAL A 112 0.38 0.52 18.29
CA VAL A 112 0.30 -0.89 17.90
C VAL A 112 -1.16 -1.36 17.91
N VAL A 113 -1.59 -1.93 16.79
CA VAL A 113 -2.94 -2.50 16.62
C VAL A 113 -2.81 -3.98 16.30
N LEU A 114 -3.43 -4.82 17.12
CA LEU A 114 -3.52 -6.26 16.86
C LEU A 114 -4.71 -6.52 15.92
N ALA A 115 -4.39 -6.86 14.68
CA ALA A 115 -5.36 -7.12 13.63
C ALA A 115 -5.24 -8.57 13.13
N GLY A 116 -5.47 -9.53 14.02
CA GLY A 116 -5.40 -10.97 13.75
C GLY A 116 -4.47 -11.73 14.70
N ALA A 117 -4.46 -13.05 14.59
CA ALA A 117 -3.62 -13.92 15.41
C ALA A 117 -2.26 -14.20 14.75
N THR A 118 -2.24 -14.93 13.65
CA THR A 118 -1.04 -15.39 12.92
C THR A 118 -0.74 -14.53 11.70
N ASP A 119 -1.77 -14.05 11.03
CA ASP A 119 -1.69 -13.18 9.86
C ASP A 119 -2.55 -11.93 10.07
N VAL A 120 -2.13 -10.82 9.46
CA VAL A 120 -2.88 -9.56 9.58
C VAL A 120 -4.16 -9.67 8.77
N ASP A 121 -5.29 -9.63 9.44
CA ASP A 121 -6.61 -9.47 8.83
C ASP A 121 -6.77 -8.01 8.38
N LEU A 122 -6.75 -7.81 7.07
CA LEU A 122 -6.85 -6.46 6.50
C LEU A 122 -8.21 -5.81 6.72
N ARG A 123 -9.28 -6.59 6.96
CA ARG A 123 -10.60 -6.04 7.30
C ARG A 123 -10.58 -5.45 8.70
N MET A 124 -10.01 -6.17 9.68
CA MET A 124 -9.80 -5.65 11.02
C MET A 124 -8.86 -4.44 11.01
N ALA A 125 -7.77 -4.52 10.26
CA ALA A 125 -6.80 -3.43 10.11
C ALA A 125 -7.45 -2.14 9.56
N LEU A 126 -8.26 -2.25 8.51
CA LEU A 126 -8.99 -1.11 7.94
C LEU A 126 -10.08 -0.59 8.90
N GLY A 127 -10.75 -1.47 9.64
CA GLY A 127 -11.69 -1.09 10.69
C GLY A 127 -11.03 -0.22 11.76
N ALA A 128 -9.85 -0.61 12.23
CA ALA A 128 -9.09 0.16 13.21
C ALA A 128 -8.62 1.53 12.67
N LEU A 129 -8.41 1.66 11.37
CA LEU A 129 -8.15 2.98 10.73
C LEU A 129 -9.43 3.81 10.65
N ALA A 130 -10.59 3.19 10.37
CA ALA A 130 -11.89 3.88 10.38
C ALA A 130 -12.22 4.45 11.77
N GLU A 131 -11.97 3.69 12.84
CA GLU A 131 -12.13 4.13 14.22
C GLU A 131 -11.25 5.34 14.58
N ARG A 132 -10.11 5.50 13.88
CA ARG A 132 -9.21 6.65 13.96
C ARG A 132 -9.61 7.81 13.04
N GLY A 133 -10.78 7.70 12.39
CA GLY A 133 -11.36 8.75 11.55
C GLY A 133 -10.99 8.67 10.06
N ALA A 134 -10.20 7.67 9.62
CA ALA A 134 -9.89 7.52 8.21
C ALA A 134 -11.12 7.06 7.41
N ARG A 135 -11.47 7.80 6.36
CA ARG A 135 -12.53 7.50 5.39
C ARG A 135 -11.96 7.06 4.04
N SER A 136 -10.74 7.49 3.75
CA SER A 136 -9.99 7.16 2.54
C SER A 136 -8.56 6.76 2.91
N VAL A 137 -8.12 5.62 2.38
CA VAL A 137 -6.78 5.07 2.61
C VAL A 137 -6.08 4.91 1.26
N LEU A 138 -4.88 5.48 1.14
CA LEU A 138 -3.99 5.26 0.01
C LEU A 138 -3.04 4.11 0.33
N ALA A 139 -3.23 2.97 -0.33
CA ALA A 139 -2.31 1.84 -0.24
C ALA A 139 -1.13 2.07 -1.22
N GLU A 140 0.11 2.01 -0.70
CA GLU A 140 1.33 2.25 -1.48
C GLU A 140 2.18 0.98 -1.63
N GLY A 141 1.53 -0.16 -1.48
CA GLY A 141 2.20 -1.45 -1.64
C GLY A 141 2.79 -1.98 -0.31
N GLY A 142 3.66 -3.03 -0.22
CA GLY A 142 4.19 -3.79 -1.36
C GLY A 142 3.28 -4.82 -2.03
N PRO A 143 3.83 -5.47 -3.03
CA PRO A 143 3.08 -6.38 -3.89
C PRO A 143 2.32 -7.50 -3.19
N SER A 144 2.81 -8.01 -2.06
CA SER A 144 2.11 -9.02 -1.26
C SER A 144 0.89 -8.44 -0.52
N LEU A 145 0.99 -7.22 0.02
CA LEU A 145 -0.14 -6.51 0.61
C LEU A 145 -1.20 -6.20 -0.45
N ASN A 146 -0.77 -5.79 -1.64
CA ASN A 146 -1.67 -5.53 -2.76
C ASN A 146 -2.45 -6.77 -3.17
N SER A 147 -1.77 -7.93 -3.23
CA SER A 147 -2.42 -9.23 -3.50
C SER A 147 -3.49 -9.56 -2.47
N GLN A 148 -3.22 -9.34 -1.19
CA GLN A 148 -4.19 -9.58 -0.12
C GLN A 148 -5.40 -8.64 -0.23
N LEU A 149 -5.19 -7.35 -0.50
CA LEU A 149 -6.28 -6.39 -0.73
C LEU A 149 -7.16 -6.81 -1.90
N ALA A 150 -6.55 -7.25 -3.01
CA ALA A 150 -7.28 -7.72 -4.17
C ALA A 150 -8.03 -9.03 -3.91
N ALA A 151 -7.37 -10.01 -3.25
CA ALA A 151 -7.96 -11.32 -2.96
C ALA A 151 -9.15 -11.24 -1.98
N THR A 152 -9.13 -10.30 -1.04
CA THR A 152 -10.18 -10.12 -0.04
C THR A 152 -11.30 -9.17 -0.47
N GLY A 153 -11.22 -8.60 -1.69
CA GLY A 153 -12.22 -7.65 -2.20
C GLY A 153 -12.20 -6.30 -1.45
N LEU A 154 -11.09 -5.95 -0.83
CA LEU A 154 -10.94 -4.71 -0.09
C LEU A 154 -10.40 -3.55 -0.94
N LEU A 155 -10.03 -3.81 -2.19
CA LEU A 155 -9.59 -2.80 -3.13
C LEU A 155 -10.79 -2.13 -3.80
N ASP A 156 -10.93 -0.81 -3.66
CA ASP A 156 -12.00 -0.02 -4.27
C ASP A 156 -11.57 0.68 -5.56
N GLU A 157 -10.26 1.04 -5.65
CA GLU A 157 -9.71 1.75 -6.81
C GLU A 157 -8.22 1.44 -6.97
N LEU A 158 -7.78 1.26 -8.21
CA LEU A 158 -6.38 1.15 -8.61
C LEU A 158 -6.00 2.37 -9.45
N CYS A 159 -4.98 3.12 -8.99
CA CYS A 159 -4.25 4.09 -9.79
C CYS A 159 -2.92 3.44 -10.19
N LEU A 160 -2.75 3.22 -11.50
CA LEU A 160 -1.55 2.59 -12.04
C LEU A 160 -0.84 3.55 -12.98
N THR A 161 0.39 3.88 -12.64
CA THR A 161 1.32 4.55 -13.56
C THR A 161 2.06 3.52 -14.38
N VAL A 162 2.01 3.64 -15.71
CA VAL A 162 2.84 2.87 -16.62
C VAL A 162 4.00 3.76 -17.06
N SER A 163 5.19 3.41 -16.62
CA SER A 163 6.43 4.09 -16.95
C SER A 163 6.91 3.68 -18.36
N PRO A 164 7.39 4.60 -19.19
CA PRO A 164 7.79 4.32 -20.58
C PRO A 164 9.16 3.62 -20.68
N VAL A 165 9.38 2.60 -19.85
CA VAL A 165 10.63 1.83 -19.80
C VAL A 165 10.39 0.34 -19.88
N LEU A 166 11.36 -0.41 -20.37
CA LEU A 166 11.43 -1.87 -20.31
C LEU A 166 12.51 -2.26 -19.29
N VAL A 167 12.19 -3.19 -18.41
CA VAL A 167 13.09 -3.64 -17.33
C VAL A 167 13.55 -5.07 -17.57
N GLY A 168 12.65 -5.98 -17.94
CA GLY A 168 12.94 -7.41 -18.09
C GLY A 168 13.23 -8.10 -16.75
N GLY A 169 13.79 -9.31 -16.82
CA GLY A 169 14.19 -10.10 -15.64
C GLY A 169 13.02 -10.57 -14.78
N ASP A 170 13.32 -10.86 -13.50
CA ASP A 170 12.38 -11.45 -12.54
C ASP A 170 11.79 -10.42 -11.56
N ALA A 171 11.69 -9.16 -11.95
CA ALA A 171 11.10 -8.13 -11.11
C ALA A 171 9.64 -8.47 -10.76
N LYS A 172 9.25 -8.15 -9.50
CA LYS A 172 7.87 -8.40 -9.06
C LYS A 172 6.88 -7.58 -9.87
N ARG A 173 5.66 -8.09 -10.01
CA ARG A 173 4.50 -7.34 -10.52
C ARG A 173 3.83 -6.57 -9.39
N ILE A 174 2.85 -5.72 -9.72
CA ILE A 174 2.08 -4.96 -8.73
C ILE A 174 1.35 -5.86 -7.71
N LEU A 175 1.05 -7.10 -8.08
CA LEU A 175 0.55 -8.16 -7.21
C LEU A 175 1.57 -9.30 -7.18
N SER A 176 1.92 -9.80 -6.00
CA SER A 176 2.85 -10.92 -5.80
C SER A 176 2.36 -11.81 -4.66
N GLY A 177 2.42 -13.13 -4.85
CA GLY A 177 1.87 -14.12 -3.92
C GLY A 177 0.45 -14.55 -4.32
N ALA A 178 -0.35 -15.00 -3.34
CA ALA A 178 -1.72 -15.42 -3.60
C ALA A 178 -2.57 -14.21 -4.03
N GLY A 179 -3.02 -14.25 -5.29
CA GLY A 179 -3.94 -13.25 -5.85
C GLY A 179 -5.41 -13.65 -5.63
N PRO A 180 -6.35 -12.92 -6.27
CA PRO A 180 -7.76 -13.31 -6.26
C PRO A 180 -7.93 -14.70 -6.89
N ALA A 181 -8.93 -15.45 -6.40
CA ALA A 181 -9.19 -16.82 -6.85
C ALA A 181 -9.50 -16.91 -8.37
N TYR A 182 -9.99 -15.83 -8.95
CA TYR A 182 -10.24 -15.66 -10.39
C TYR A 182 -9.67 -14.32 -10.84
N PRO A 183 -9.38 -14.14 -12.15
CA PRO A 183 -9.01 -12.84 -12.67
C PRO A 183 -10.06 -11.79 -12.30
N ALA A 184 -9.67 -10.76 -11.55
CA ALA A 184 -10.57 -9.67 -11.18
C ALA A 184 -10.72 -8.72 -12.39
N ALA A 185 -11.94 -8.57 -12.89
CA ALA A 185 -12.22 -7.62 -13.95
C ALA A 185 -12.20 -6.18 -13.39
N LEU A 186 -11.57 -5.28 -14.13
CA LEU A 186 -11.49 -3.87 -13.80
C LEU A 186 -12.14 -3.04 -14.89
N ARG A 187 -12.85 -1.99 -14.50
CA ARG A 187 -13.39 -0.98 -15.40
C ARG A 187 -12.46 0.24 -15.42
N LEU A 188 -12.05 0.65 -16.61
CA LEU A 188 -11.31 1.89 -16.79
C LEU A 188 -12.22 3.09 -16.47
N CYS A 189 -11.77 3.95 -15.55
CA CYS A 189 -12.47 5.17 -15.15
C CYS A 189 -11.91 6.41 -15.84
N SER A 190 -10.58 6.47 -15.95
CA SER A 190 -9.87 7.52 -16.68
C SER A 190 -8.50 7.04 -17.11
N VAL A 191 -7.99 7.65 -18.16
CA VAL A 191 -6.61 7.54 -18.63
C VAL A 191 -6.11 8.94 -18.96
N CYS A 192 -4.87 9.23 -18.60
CA CYS A 192 -4.18 10.44 -19.06
C CYS A 192 -2.72 10.13 -19.31
N GLU A 193 -2.06 11.00 -20.04
CA GLU A 193 -0.63 10.92 -20.36
C GLU A 193 0.02 12.24 -19.97
N ASP A 194 1.21 12.17 -19.40
CA ASP A 194 2.06 13.32 -19.15
C ASP A 194 3.53 12.87 -19.09
N GLU A 195 4.41 13.58 -19.77
CA GLU A 195 5.86 13.28 -19.88
C GLU A 195 6.15 11.84 -20.35
N GLY A 196 5.29 11.23 -21.20
CA GLY A 196 5.43 9.86 -21.67
C GLY A 196 4.92 8.79 -20.70
N PHE A 197 4.50 9.16 -19.48
CA PHE A 197 3.85 8.25 -18.54
C PHE A 197 2.37 8.12 -18.84
N VAL A 198 1.83 6.90 -18.76
CA VAL A 198 0.39 6.66 -18.85
C VAL A 198 -0.16 6.40 -17.47
N PHE A 199 -1.20 7.15 -17.10
CA PHE A 199 -1.87 7.06 -15.81
C PHE A 199 -3.25 6.44 -15.99
N LEU A 200 -3.47 5.31 -15.36
CA LEU A 200 -4.74 4.57 -15.40
C LEU A 200 -5.44 4.65 -14.05
N ARG A 201 -6.71 5.00 -14.08
CA ARG A 201 -7.59 4.89 -12.92
C ARG A 201 -8.64 3.83 -13.21
N LEU A 202 -8.64 2.78 -12.38
CA LEU A 202 -9.43 1.57 -12.59
C LEU A 202 -10.22 1.25 -11.32
N ARG A 203 -11.41 0.66 -11.49
CA ARG A 203 -12.19 0.15 -10.36
C ARG A 203 -12.58 -1.30 -10.60
N PRO A 204 -12.55 -2.14 -9.55
CA PRO A 204 -13.10 -3.48 -9.65
C PRO A 204 -14.56 -3.42 -10.11
N THR A 205 -14.91 -4.29 -11.05
CA THR A 205 -16.32 -4.56 -11.35
C THR A 205 -16.84 -5.60 -10.38
N ALA A 206 -18.15 -5.62 -10.12
CA ALA A 206 -18.74 -6.71 -9.39
C ALA A 206 -18.35 -8.03 -10.09
N ALA A 207 -17.78 -8.96 -9.32
CA ALA A 207 -17.33 -10.23 -9.89
C ALA A 207 -18.53 -10.94 -10.51
N THR A 208 -18.59 -10.99 -11.82
CA THR A 208 -19.35 -12.03 -12.53
C THR A 208 -18.63 -13.33 -12.22
N ARG A 209 -19.09 -14.06 -11.20
CA ARG A 209 -18.69 -15.46 -11.02
C ARG A 209 -19.15 -16.22 -12.28
N PRO A 210 -18.28 -17.06 -12.89
CA PRO A 210 -18.72 -17.96 -13.94
C PRO A 210 -19.77 -18.93 -13.41
#